data_ec84dfb2441775f97b368f3ab884131a
#
_entry.id   ec84dfb2441775f97b368f3ab884131a
#
_cell.length_a   1.000
_cell.length_b   1.000
_cell.length_c   1.000
_cell.angle_alpha   90.00
_cell.angle_beta   90.00
_cell.angle_gamma   90.00
#
_symmetry.space_group_name_H-M   'P 1'
#
loop_
_entity.id
_entity.type
_entity.pdbx_description
1 polymer ?
#
loop_
_entity_poly.entity_id
_entity_poly.type
_entity_poly.pdbx_seq_one_letter_code
_entity_poly.pdbx_strand_id
1 'polypeptide(L)'
;MIDNAFGLIVSGERTTRLKDLTLSRSTAAVPFGGRYRIIDFILSDMVNAGLTSVGLITEKNYHSLMDHLGSGKEWDLHRKRDGLFILPPFMTKDNAGVFRGAVDAIRSVIGYVRRTAEDYAILSWPRVVMNVDLVPMMEQHIATGADVTILYAEDGALQPEEQSQDLRLIMDEKGRVTDMELDAYRPRSVNRSCDVMILRKELLEYLVEEAFARGEYDFHRDILLKKYRTLNIMGYKYEGFLARVESIESYFAGNMALLNPDVQADLFNPRHPIYTKVKDEVAARYSVSAQVKNSLVADGCVIEGQVENSVLFRGVHVKPGARIFNSIIMQGAEIDENVLLDHVILDKGVKILPGRTLQGYDSFPIVIRKNQTV
;
A
#
# COMPACT_ATOMS: atom_id res chain seq x y z
N MET A 1 -14.82 10.40 -15.29
CA MET A 1 -13.47 9.84 -15.62
C MET A 1 -12.49 10.97 -15.75
N ILE A 2 -11.25 10.75 -15.40
CA ILE A 2 -10.19 11.76 -15.43
C ILE A 2 -9.38 11.55 -16.72
N ASP A 3 -9.51 12.45 -17.69
CA ASP A 3 -8.87 12.30 -19.00
C ASP A 3 -7.52 13.06 -19.11
N ASN A 4 -7.22 13.92 -18.16
CA ASN A 4 -6.06 14.83 -18.20
C ASN A 4 -5.15 14.67 -16.96
N ALA A 5 -4.96 13.45 -16.49
CA ALA A 5 -4.02 13.17 -15.41
C ALA A 5 -3.28 11.85 -15.63
N PHE A 6 -2.03 11.80 -15.19
CA PHE A 6 -1.25 10.58 -15.08
C PHE A 6 -0.97 10.23 -13.62
N GLY A 7 -0.78 8.94 -13.36
CA GLY A 7 -0.36 8.44 -12.06
C GLY A 7 1.16 8.45 -11.89
N LEU A 8 1.64 8.81 -10.72
CA LEU A 8 3.05 8.66 -10.34
C LEU A 8 3.15 8.06 -8.95
N ILE A 9 3.54 6.81 -8.88
CA ILE A 9 3.63 6.05 -7.63
C ILE A 9 5.10 5.96 -7.22
N VAL A 10 5.42 6.41 -6.00
CA VAL A 10 6.76 6.35 -5.43
C VAL A 10 6.83 5.19 -4.46
N SER A 11 7.40 4.06 -4.88
CA SER A 11 7.54 2.85 -4.06
C SER A 11 8.87 2.86 -3.31
N GLY A 12 9.10 3.90 -2.50
CA GLY A 12 10.24 4.01 -1.60
C GLY A 12 9.90 3.62 -0.17
N GLU A 13 10.91 3.11 0.56
CA GLU A 13 10.74 2.76 1.96
C GLU A 13 10.93 3.99 2.86
N ARG A 14 9.83 4.50 3.45
CA ARG A 14 9.91 5.46 4.56
C ARG A 14 9.92 4.77 5.93
N THR A 15 9.48 3.50 6.01
CA THR A 15 9.38 2.81 7.30
C THR A 15 10.15 1.48 7.31
N THR A 16 10.90 1.26 8.36
CA THR A 16 11.59 -0.01 8.67
C THR A 16 10.78 -0.88 9.65
N ARG A 17 9.59 -0.44 10.07
CA ARG A 17 8.79 -1.10 11.13
C ARG A 17 8.08 -2.38 10.65
N LEU A 18 7.98 -2.59 9.34
CA LEU A 18 7.53 -3.86 8.75
C LEU A 18 8.61 -4.96 8.80
N LYS A 19 9.84 -4.62 9.20
CA LYS A 19 10.94 -5.55 9.52
C LYS A 19 11.05 -6.71 8.52
N ASP A 20 10.73 -7.90 8.99
CA ASP A 20 10.89 -9.16 8.27
C ASP A 20 10.04 -9.25 6.99
N LEU A 21 8.92 -8.55 6.90
CA LEU A 21 8.06 -8.56 5.72
C LEU A 21 8.66 -7.77 4.54
N THR A 22 9.59 -6.85 4.79
CA THR A 22 10.21 -6.00 3.75
C THR A 22 11.68 -6.31 3.46
N LEU A 23 12.27 -7.32 4.10
CA LEU A 23 13.66 -7.72 3.85
C LEU A 23 13.94 -8.10 2.39
N SER A 24 12.97 -8.73 1.72
CA SER A 24 13.11 -9.24 0.35
C SER A 24 12.17 -8.58 -0.67
N ARG A 25 11.38 -7.59 -0.25
CA ARG A 25 10.40 -6.88 -1.09
C ARG A 25 10.14 -5.48 -0.57
N SER A 26 9.71 -4.57 -1.46
CA SER A 26 9.22 -3.25 -1.05
C SER A 26 7.86 -3.36 -0.34
N THR A 27 7.48 -2.35 0.44
CA THR A 27 6.16 -2.27 1.10
C THR A 27 5.02 -2.43 0.09
N ALA A 28 5.12 -1.80 -1.07
CA ALA A 28 4.15 -1.94 -2.17
C ALA A 28 3.89 -3.40 -2.60
N ALA A 29 4.88 -4.28 -2.44
CA ALA A 29 4.79 -5.69 -2.82
C ALA A 29 4.38 -6.63 -1.67
N VAL A 30 4.11 -6.11 -0.46
CA VAL A 30 3.64 -6.93 0.67
C VAL A 30 2.26 -7.50 0.35
N PRO A 31 2.03 -8.81 0.56
CA PRO A 31 0.72 -9.44 0.35
C PRO A 31 -0.32 -8.91 1.32
N PHE A 32 -1.58 -8.77 0.86
CA PHE A 32 -2.70 -8.31 1.67
C PHE A 32 -4.01 -9.01 1.26
N GLY A 33 -4.89 -9.29 2.22
CA GLY A 33 -6.25 -9.77 1.95
C GLY A 33 -6.35 -11.11 1.20
N GLY A 34 -5.41 -12.04 1.40
CA GLY A 34 -5.45 -13.40 0.85
C GLY A 34 -4.92 -13.52 -0.60
N ARG A 35 -5.01 -12.47 -1.42
CA ARG A 35 -4.62 -12.55 -2.85
C ARG A 35 -3.98 -11.30 -3.43
N TYR A 36 -4.14 -10.14 -2.80
CA TYR A 36 -3.69 -8.85 -3.29
C TYR A 36 -2.28 -8.52 -2.80
N ARG A 37 -1.74 -7.40 -3.30
CA ARG A 37 -0.61 -6.67 -2.73
C ARG A 37 -1.01 -5.22 -2.50
N ILE A 38 -0.30 -4.51 -1.66
CA ILE A 38 -0.63 -3.13 -1.30
C ILE A 38 -0.71 -2.21 -2.53
N ILE A 39 0.16 -2.41 -3.52
CA ILE A 39 0.15 -1.63 -4.77
C ILE A 39 -1.15 -1.78 -5.56
N ASP A 40 -1.82 -2.92 -5.46
CA ASP A 40 -3.00 -3.24 -6.27
C ASP A 40 -4.14 -2.25 -6.02
N PHE A 41 -4.27 -1.74 -4.79
CA PHE A 41 -5.32 -0.82 -4.39
C PHE A 41 -5.19 0.52 -5.11
N ILE A 42 -4.11 1.27 -4.88
CA ILE A 42 -3.93 2.58 -5.52
C ILE A 42 -3.85 2.49 -7.05
N LEU A 43 -3.26 1.42 -7.58
CA LEU A 43 -3.19 1.22 -9.03
C LEU A 43 -4.60 0.97 -9.60
N SER A 44 -5.46 0.24 -8.89
CA SER A 44 -6.85 0.04 -9.26
C SER A 44 -7.67 1.33 -9.15
N ASP A 45 -7.48 2.12 -8.09
CA ASP A 45 -8.13 3.42 -7.92
C ASP A 45 -7.80 4.36 -9.09
N MET A 46 -6.53 4.42 -9.50
CA MET A 46 -6.10 5.21 -10.67
C MET A 46 -6.78 4.75 -11.95
N VAL A 47 -6.82 3.44 -12.21
CA VAL A 47 -7.43 2.88 -13.42
C VAL A 47 -8.95 3.05 -13.41
N ASN A 48 -9.61 2.82 -12.29
CA ASN A 48 -11.04 3.05 -12.13
C ASN A 48 -11.42 4.53 -12.35
N ALA A 49 -10.54 5.45 -11.99
CA ALA A 49 -10.72 6.87 -12.27
C ALA A 49 -10.52 7.24 -13.75
N GLY A 50 -9.98 6.34 -14.57
CA GLY A 50 -9.77 6.54 -16.01
C GLY A 50 -8.31 6.81 -16.43
N LEU A 51 -7.35 6.76 -15.52
CA LEU A 51 -5.95 6.99 -15.87
C LEU A 51 -5.44 5.89 -16.78
N THR A 52 -4.79 6.28 -17.86
CA THR A 52 -4.20 5.38 -18.87
C THR A 52 -2.69 5.34 -18.84
N SER A 53 -2.06 6.26 -18.11
CA SER A 53 -0.61 6.36 -17.96
C SER A 53 -0.24 6.38 -16.48
N VAL A 54 0.56 5.42 -16.04
CA VAL A 54 1.03 5.33 -14.64
C VAL A 54 2.52 5.02 -14.61
N GLY A 55 3.30 5.91 -14.01
CA GLY A 55 4.70 5.69 -13.69
C GLY A 55 4.88 5.14 -12.28
N LEU A 56 5.61 4.05 -12.13
CA LEU A 56 5.96 3.46 -10.85
C LEU A 56 7.47 3.60 -10.63
N ILE A 57 7.86 4.51 -9.76
CA ILE A 57 9.26 4.65 -9.32
C ILE A 57 9.54 3.57 -8.28
N THR A 58 10.54 2.75 -8.54
CA THR A 58 10.95 1.69 -7.61
C THR A 58 12.31 2.02 -7.00
N GLU A 59 12.56 1.48 -5.80
CA GLU A 59 13.84 1.58 -5.12
C GLU A 59 14.47 0.19 -4.95
N LYS A 60 14.82 -0.18 -3.71
CA LYS A 60 15.37 -1.51 -3.40
C LYS A 60 14.30 -2.59 -3.44
N ASN A 61 14.73 -3.84 -3.59
CA ASN A 61 13.89 -5.04 -3.49
C ASN A 61 12.68 -5.07 -4.44
N TYR A 62 12.77 -4.41 -5.61
CA TYR A 62 11.65 -4.26 -6.55
C TYR A 62 11.36 -5.51 -7.40
N HIS A 63 12.19 -6.55 -7.36
CA HIS A 63 12.02 -7.77 -8.17
C HIS A 63 10.63 -8.41 -7.99
N SER A 64 10.19 -8.55 -6.72
CA SER A 64 8.88 -9.10 -6.39
C SER A 64 7.74 -8.23 -6.90
N LEU A 65 7.93 -6.90 -6.94
CA LEU A 65 6.95 -5.95 -7.46
C LEU A 65 6.84 -6.06 -8.98
N MET A 66 7.96 -6.09 -9.69
CA MET A 66 8.01 -6.28 -11.15
C MET A 66 7.36 -7.60 -11.58
N ASP A 67 7.68 -8.72 -10.87
CA ASP A 67 7.06 -10.01 -11.16
C ASP A 67 5.53 -9.96 -10.96
N HIS A 68 5.05 -9.22 -9.98
CA HIS A 68 3.62 -9.09 -9.73
C HIS A 68 2.91 -8.28 -10.81
N LEU A 69 3.44 -7.12 -11.15
CA LEU A 69 2.80 -6.19 -12.08
C LEU A 69 2.94 -6.64 -13.55
N GLY A 70 4.03 -7.32 -13.88
CA GLY A 70 4.29 -7.73 -15.27
C GLY A 70 4.23 -6.54 -16.22
N SER A 71 3.38 -6.64 -17.25
CA SER A 71 3.13 -5.57 -18.22
C SER A 71 1.97 -4.64 -17.84
N GLY A 72 1.37 -4.79 -16.69
CA GLY A 72 0.16 -4.05 -16.27
C GLY A 72 -1.14 -4.54 -16.92
N LYS A 73 -1.13 -5.75 -17.53
CA LYS A 73 -2.29 -6.30 -18.26
C LYS A 73 -3.55 -6.39 -17.39
N GLU A 74 -3.41 -6.78 -16.14
CA GLU A 74 -4.55 -6.97 -15.24
C GLU A 74 -5.27 -5.65 -14.89
N TRP A 75 -4.60 -4.52 -15.07
CA TRP A 75 -5.12 -3.17 -14.88
C TRP A 75 -5.43 -2.45 -16.21
N ASP A 76 -5.45 -3.15 -17.35
CA ASP A 76 -5.58 -2.55 -18.68
C ASP A 76 -4.53 -1.45 -18.98
N LEU A 77 -3.35 -1.58 -18.37
CA LEU A 77 -2.21 -0.68 -18.58
C LEU A 77 -1.16 -1.26 -19.55
N HIS A 78 -1.47 -2.32 -20.29
CA HIS A 78 -0.63 -2.87 -21.36
C HIS A 78 -0.95 -2.18 -22.68
N ARG A 79 -0.46 -0.97 -22.88
CA ARG A 79 -0.79 -0.10 -24.02
C ARG A 79 0.44 0.25 -24.84
N LYS A 80 0.24 0.62 -26.13
CA LYS A 80 1.36 0.95 -27.04
C LYS A 80 2.01 2.31 -26.77
N ARG A 81 1.26 3.30 -26.28
CA ARG A 81 1.75 4.67 -26.06
C ARG A 81 1.77 5.01 -24.58
N ASP A 82 0.71 4.77 -23.89
CA ASP A 82 0.53 4.97 -22.44
C ASP A 82 0.78 3.66 -21.71
N GLY A 83 0.22 3.50 -20.51
CA GLY A 83 0.27 2.25 -19.78
C GLY A 83 1.12 2.32 -18.51
N LEU A 84 1.57 1.17 -18.04
CA LEU A 84 2.39 1.05 -16.85
C LEU A 84 3.89 1.16 -17.20
N PHE A 85 4.54 2.17 -16.66
CA PHE A 85 5.98 2.36 -16.76
C PHE A 85 6.64 2.04 -15.43
N ILE A 86 7.40 0.96 -15.36
CA ILE A 86 8.22 0.66 -14.20
C ILE A 86 9.56 1.38 -14.36
N LEU A 87 9.87 2.26 -13.43
CA LEU A 87 10.98 3.19 -13.46
C LEU A 87 11.99 2.82 -12.34
N PRO A 88 12.89 1.88 -12.60
CA PRO A 88 13.91 1.47 -11.63
C PRO A 88 14.96 2.57 -11.45
N PRO A 89 15.72 2.57 -10.35
CA PRO A 89 16.79 3.52 -10.14
C PRO A 89 17.88 3.34 -11.21
N PHE A 90 18.22 4.45 -11.89
CA PHE A 90 19.32 4.47 -12.85
C PHE A 90 20.62 4.85 -12.14
N MET A 91 21.67 4.06 -12.36
CA MET A 91 23.02 4.46 -11.96
C MET A 91 23.55 5.49 -12.97
N THR A 92 23.72 6.72 -12.51
CA THR A 92 24.38 7.80 -13.25
C THR A 92 25.62 8.25 -12.48
N LYS A 93 26.42 9.17 -13.06
CA LYS A 93 27.55 9.77 -12.33
C LYS A 93 27.12 10.48 -11.04
N ASP A 94 25.88 11.01 -11.03
CA ASP A 94 25.31 11.78 -9.93
C ASP A 94 24.40 10.94 -9.00
N ASN A 95 24.10 9.69 -9.37
CA ASN A 95 23.23 8.80 -8.62
C ASN A 95 23.83 7.39 -8.53
N ALA A 96 24.23 6.99 -7.32
CA ALA A 96 24.77 5.67 -7.02
C ALA A 96 23.71 4.54 -6.93
N GLY A 97 22.49 4.78 -7.43
CA GLY A 97 21.38 3.79 -7.43
C GLY A 97 20.57 3.74 -6.13
N VAL A 98 20.84 4.63 -5.18
CA VAL A 98 20.04 4.79 -3.95
C VAL A 98 19.56 6.23 -3.87
N PHE A 99 18.24 6.43 -3.90
CA PHE A 99 17.66 7.75 -3.76
C PHE A 99 17.80 8.26 -2.32
N ARG A 100 18.09 9.54 -2.18
CA ARG A 100 18.18 10.25 -0.89
C ARG A 100 16.82 10.56 -0.30
N GLY A 101 15.76 10.48 -1.13
CA GLY A 101 14.37 10.70 -0.77
C GLY A 101 13.48 10.82 -2.00
N ALA A 102 12.19 11.09 -1.77
CA ALA A 102 11.20 11.11 -2.85
C ALA A 102 11.48 12.19 -3.92
N VAL A 103 12.04 13.34 -3.55
CA VAL A 103 12.42 14.39 -4.51
C VAL A 103 13.47 13.89 -5.49
N ASP A 104 14.52 13.20 -4.97
CA ASP A 104 15.58 12.62 -5.79
C ASP A 104 15.03 11.51 -6.70
N ALA A 105 14.13 10.69 -6.18
CA ALA A 105 13.45 9.63 -6.92
C ALA A 105 12.61 10.20 -8.09
N ILE A 106 11.77 11.20 -7.83
CA ILE A 106 10.93 11.85 -8.85
C ILE A 106 11.81 12.58 -9.88
N ARG A 107 12.87 13.27 -9.43
CA ARG A 107 13.79 13.96 -10.33
C ARG A 107 14.50 12.99 -11.27
N SER A 108 14.87 11.81 -10.80
CA SER A 108 15.53 10.80 -11.65
C SER A 108 14.68 10.41 -12.87
N VAL A 109 13.37 10.53 -12.75
CA VAL A 109 12.39 10.20 -13.81
C VAL A 109 11.71 11.43 -14.41
N ILE A 110 12.23 12.61 -14.19
CA ILE A 110 11.62 13.87 -14.68
C ILE A 110 11.41 13.87 -16.20
N GLY A 111 12.28 13.17 -16.92
CA GLY A 111 12.12 12.98 -18.36
C GLY A 111 10.88 12.15 -18.76
N TYR A 112 10.40 11.25 -17.90
CA TYR A 112 9.11 10.59 -18.05
C TYR A 112 7.99 11.60 -17.80
N VAL A 113 8.00 12.31 -16.69
CA VAL A 113 6.99 13.34 -16.34
C VAL A 113 6.81 14.36 -17.46
N ARG A 114 7.91 14.86 -18.04
CA ARG A 114 7.86 15.84 -19.16
C ARG A 114 7.27 15.29 -20.43
N ARG A 115 7.36 13.98 -20.67
CA ARG A 115 6.82 13.35 -21.89
C ARG A 115 5.35 12.99 -21.81
N THR A 116 4.74 12.95 -20.60
CA THR A 116 3.30 12.73 -20.49
C THR A 116 2.54 13.90 -21.11
N ALA A 117 1.42 13.59 -21.75
CA ALA A 117 0.59 14.62 -22.40
C ALA A 117 -0.29 15.37 -21.40
N GLU A 118 -0.60 14.75 -20.27
CA GLU A 118 -1.53 15.17 -19.26
C GLU A 118 -0.97 16.34 -18.43
N ASP A 119 -1.87 17.23 -17.96
CA ASP A 119 -1.53 18.43 -17.18
C ASP A 119 -1.47 18.20 -15.67
N TYR A 120 -2.09 17.12 -15.17
CA TYR A 120 -2.14 16.82 -13.74
C TYR A 120 -1.40 15.55 -13.41
N ALA A 121 -0.78 15.51 -12.25
CA ALA A 121 -0.19 14.32 -11.65
C ALA A 121 -0.98 13.89 -10.41
N ILE A 122 -1.30 12.60 -10.33
CA ILE A 122 -1.76 11.95 -9.10
C ILE A 122 -0.57 11.24 -8.50
N LEU A 123 0.02 11.85 -7.47
CA LEU A 123 1.20 11.36 -6.80
C LEU A 123 0.79 10.50 -5.60
N SER A 124 1.38 9.31 -5.44
CA SER A 124 1.06 8.41 -4.33
C SER A 124 2.27 7.64 -3.80
N TRP A 125 2.20 7.33 -2.49
CA TRP A 125 3.08 6.38 -1.80
C TRP A 125 2.24 5.18 -1.33
N PRO A 126 2.46 3.96 -1.85
CA PRO A 126 1.60 2.80 -1.61
C PRO A 126 1.86 2.19 -0.23
N ARG A 127 1.36 2.82 0.82
CA ARG A 127 1.43 2.37 2.22
C ARG A 127 0.06 2.23 2.87
N VAL A 128 -0.98 2.66 2.17
CA VAL A 128 -2.36 2.65 2.64
C VAL A 128 -3.17 1.74 1.75
N VAL A 129 -3.95 0.86 2.36
CA VAL A 129 -4.96 0.03 1.71
C VAL A 129 -6.30 0.73 1.87
N MET A 130 -6.91 1.10 0.78
CA MET A 130 -8.22 1.76 0.68
C MET A 130 -8.79 1.52 -0.71
N ASN A 131 -10.04 1.90 -0.93
CA ASN A 131 -10.69 1.92 -2.25
C ASN A 131 -11.33 3.29 -2.43
N VAL A 132 -10.67 4.20 -3.14
CA VAL A 132 -11.08 5.59 -3.25
C VAL A 132 -11.49 5.96 -4.68
N ASP A 133 -12.62 6.63 -4.82
CA ASP A 133 -12.97 7.30 -6.07
C ASP A 133 -12.19 8.63 -6.18
N LEU A 134 -11.24 8.66 -7.10
CA LEU A 134 -10.40 9.84 -7.33
C LEU A 134 -11.09 10.92 -8.19
N VAL A 135 -12.22 10.60 -8.84
CA VAL A 135 -12.93 11.55 -9.71
C VAL A 135 -13.44 12.76 -8.94
N PRO A 136 -14.20 12.60 -7.83
CA PRO A 136 -14.65 13.74 -7.03
C PRO A 136 -13.50 14.56 -6.42
N MET A 137 -12.39 13.91 -6.08
CA MET A 137 -11.20 14.60 -5.58
C MET A 137 -10.57 15.52 -6.66
N MET A 138 -10.52 15.05 -7.91
CA MET A 138 -10.05 15.86 -9.05
C MET A 138 -11.03 17.00 -9.34
N GLU A 139 -12.32 16.77 -9.29
CA GLU A 139 -13.34 17.81 -9.48
C GLU A 139 -13.20 18.91 -8.42
N GLN A 140 -13.02 18.55 -7.15
CA GLN A 140 -12.73 19.53 -6.09
C GLN A 140 -11.44 20.28 -6.34
N HIS A 141 -10.36 19.59 -6.75
CA HIS A 141 -9.07 20.20 -7.05
C HIS A 141 -9.20 21.32 -8.10
N ILE A 142 -9.91 21.03 -9.18
CA ILE A 142 -10.16 22.00 -10.26
C ILE A 142 -11.07 23.14 -9.79
N ALA A 143 -12.17 22.83 -9.09
CA ALA A 143 -13.16 23.80 -8.65
C ALA A 143 -12.59 24.79 -7.62
N THR A 144 -11.69 24.37 -6.76
CA THR A 144 -11.05 25.22 -5.74
C THR A 144 -9.83 25.98 -6.27
N GLY A 145 -9.36 25.66 -7.47
CA GLY A 145 -8.12 26.21 -8.01
C GLY A 145 -6.92 25.92 -7.10
N ALA A 146 -6.93 24.74 -6.46
CA ALA A 146 -5.86 24.34 -5.56
C ALA A 146 -4.55 24.12 -6.32
N ASP A 147 -3.43 24.45 -5.69
CA ASP A 147 -2.10 24.05 -6.17
C ASP A 147 -1.84 22.57 -5.86
N VAL A 148 -2.26 22.12 -4.67
CA VAL A 148 -2.18 20.74 -4.22
C VAL A 148 -3.46 20.36 -3.50
N THR A 149 -4.05 19.21 -3.83
CA THR A 149 -5.11 18.60 -3.02
C THR A 149 -4.58 17.32 -2.40
N ILE A 150 -4.70 17.15 -1.09
CA ILE A 150 -4.19 16.01 -0.32
C ILE A 150 -5.38 15.18 0.18
N LEU A 151 -5.39 13.90 -0.16
CA LEU A 151 -6.34 12.94 0.41
C LEU A 151 -5.99 12.71 1.89
N TYR A 152 -7.00 12.84 2.78
CA TYR A 152 -6.82 12.57 4.21
C TYR A 152 -7.99 11.78 4.79
N ALA A 153 -7.74 11.11 5.90
CA ALA A 153 -8.76 10.49 6.74
C ALA A 153 -8.61 10.98 8.18
N GLU A 154 -9.72 11.01 8.91
CA GLU A 154 -9.69 11.21 10.36
C GLU A 154 -9.27 9.90 11.02
N ASP A 155 -8.10 9.89 11.63
CA ASP A 155 -7.44 8.69 12.08
C ASP A 155 -7.14 8.74 13.59
N GLY A 156 -8.02 8.11 14.35
CA GLY A 156 -7.82 7.77 15.75
C GLY A 156 -7.72 8.94 16.74
N ALA A 157 -7.36 8.60 17.96
CA ALA A 157 -7.16 9.56 19.04
C ALA A 157 -5.80 10.28 18.89
N LEU A 158 -5.75 11.53 19.38
CA LEU A 158 -4.51 12.33 19.48
C LEU A 158 -3.61 11.77 20.61
N GLN A 159 -3.16 10.53 20.46
CA GLN A 159 -2.23 9.91 21.42
C GLN A 159 -0.79 10.09 20.97
N PRO A 160 0.16 10.22 21.92
CA PRO A 160 1.58 10.22 21.59
C PRO A 160 1.95 8.92 20.86
N GLU A 161 2.37 9.03 19.62
CA GLU A 161 2.87 7.89 18.84
C GLU A 161 4.38 8.02 18.68
N GLU A 162 5.11 7.04 19.15
CA GLU A 162 6.53 6.97 18.87
C GLU A 162 6.77 6.71 17.38
N GLN A 163 7.46 7.66 16.72
CA GLN A 163 7.96 7.52 15.34
C GLN A 163 6.90 7.29 14.24
N SER A 164 5.75 7.94 14.33
CA SER A 164 4.84 7.98 13.18
C SER A 164 5.47 8.83 12.07
N GLN A 165 5.52 8.30 10.83
CA GLN A 165 5.97 9.08 9.66
C GLN A 165 4.76 9.73 8.97
N ASP A 166 3.96 10.43 9.74
CA ASP A 166 2.67 10.92 9.33
C ASP A 166 2.70 12.39 8.98
N LEU A 167 2.13 12.70 7.85
CA LEU A 167 1.73 14.06 7.53
C LEU A 167 0.30 14.29 8.03
N ARG A 168 0.11 15.25 8.94
CA ARG A 168 -1.19 15.66 9.45
C ARG A 168 -1.52 17.06 8.98
N LEU A 169 -2.80 17.27 8.66
CA LEU A 169 -3.30 18.51 8.10
C LEU A 169 -4.12 19.27 9.15
N ILE A 170 -3.81 20.53 9.34
CA ILE A 170 -4.63 21.47 10.11
C ILE A 170 -5.29 22.39 9.10
N MET A 171 -6.62 22.40 9.08
CA MET A 171 -7.40 23.07 8.03
C MET A 171 -8.39 24.06 8.63
N ASP A 172 -8.76 25.03 7.83
CA ASP A 172 -9.88 25.92 8.11
C ASP A 172 -11.24 25.26 7.77
N GLU A 173 -12.33 25.99 8.02
CA GLU A 173 -13.71 25.54 7.74
C GLU A 173 -13.99 25.27 6.25
N LYS A 174 -13.16 25.79 5.35
CA LYS A 174 -13.26 25.58 3.89
C LYS A 174 -12.41 24.42 3.39
N GLY A 175 -11.71 23.72 4.30
CA GLY A 175 -10.82 22.61 3.96
C GLY A 175 -9.46 23.05 3.43
N ARG A 176 -9.12 24.35 3.53
CA ARG A 176 -7.79 24.84 3.17
C ARG A 176 -6.81 24.52 4.30
N VAL A 177 -5.66 24.01 3.94
CA VAL A 177 -4.59 23.70 4.89
C VAL A 177 -3.93 24.99 5.36
N THR A 178 -4.00 25.23 6.66
CA THR A 178 -3.44 26.41 7.35
C THR A 178 -2.15 26.09 8.10
N ASP A 179 -1.95 24.83 8.47
CA ASP A 179 -0.71 24.31 9.08
C ASP A 179 -0.57 22.80 8.80
N MET A 180 0.64 22.29 8.95
CA MET A 180 0.95 20.87 8.79
C MET A 180 1.91 20.39 9.87
N GLU A 181 1.75 19.12 10.24
CA GLU A 181 2.67 18.44 11.16
C GLU A 181 3.20 17.17 10.49
N LEU A 182 4.50 16.97 10.56
CA LEU A 182 5.15 15.74 10.12
C LEU A 182 5.88 15.10 11.30
N ASP A 183 5.63 13.82 11.53
CA ASP A 183 6.27 13.04 12.60
C ASP A 183 6.06 13.63 14.00
N ALA A 184 4.91 14.25 14.24
CA ALA A 184 4.61 14.91 15.52
C ALA A 184 4.41 13.88 16.63
N TYR A 185 5.20 13.97 17.70
CA TYR A 185 5.05 13.13 18.90
C TYR A 185 3.70 13.34 19.61
N ARG A 186 3.20 14.59 19.60
CA ARG A 186 1.87 14.97 20.12
C ARG A 186 1.12 15.75 19.04
N PRO A 187 0.43 15.05 18.14
CA PRO A 187 -0.25 15.71 17.04
C PRO A 187 -1.43 16.57 17.52
N ARG A 188 -1.64 17.70 16.85
CA ARG A 188 -2.77 18.63 17.11
C ARG A 188 -3.98 18.33 16.24
N SER A 189 -3.83 17.50 15.21
CA SER A 189 -4.90 17.18 14.26
C SER A 189 -5.08 15.67 14.10
N VAL A 190 -6.33 15.22 13.95
CA VAL A 190 -6.70 13.86 13.58
C VAL A 190 -6.65 13.62 12.06
N ASN A 191 -6.56 14.68 11.26
CA ASN A 191 -6.59 14.63 9.79
C ASN A 191 -5.26 14.15 9.24
N ARG A 192 -5.13 12.85 9.03
CA ARG A 192 -3.90 12.21 8.59
C ARG A 192 -3.91 11.96 7.09
N SER A 193 -2.87 12.36 6.38
CA SER A 193 -2.72 12.11 4.94
C SER A 193 -2.82 10.62 4.62
N CYS A 194 -3.48 10.30 3.50
CA CYS A 194 -3.53 8.95 2.92
C CYS A 194 -2.44 8.74 1.85
N ASP A 195 -1.44 9.61 1.80
CA ASP A 195 -0.34 9.54 0.84
C ASP A 195 -0.78 9.55 -0.63
N VAL A 196 -1.87 10.23 -0.93
CA VAL A 196 -2.34 10.52 -2.28
C VAL A 196 -2.55 12.01 -2.41
N MET A 197 -2.03 12.59 -3.48
CA MET A 197 -2.21 14.02 -3.77
C MET A 197 -2.30 14.31 -5.26
N ILE A 198 -3.03 15.36 -5.59
CA ILE A 198 -3.22 15.87 -6.95
C ILE A 198 -2.55 17.23 -7.06
N LEU A 199 -1.78 17.45 -8.12
CA LEU A 199 -1.17 18.73 -8.44
C LEU A 199 -0.93 18.85 -9.95
N ARG A 200 -0.72 20.08 -10.43
CA ARG A 200 -0.32 20.30 -11.82
C ARG A 200 1.07 19.75 -12.09
N LYS A 201 1.26 19.16 -13.27
CA LYS A 201 2.55 18.63 -13.73
C LYS A 201 3.66 19.68 -13.69
N GLU A 202 3.39 20.88 -14.20
CA GLU A 202 4.34 21.99 -14.20
C GLU A 202 4.76 22.40 -12.78
N LEU A 203 3.82 22.41 -11.84
CA LEU A 203 4.12 22.66 -10.43
C LEU A 203 4.98 21.56 -9.83
N LEU A 204 4.68 20.28 -10.12
CA LEU A 204 5.49 19.14 -9.67
C LEU A 204 6.93 19.27 -10.16
N GLU A 205 7.13 19.57 -11.45
CA GLU A 205 8.46 19.79 -12.01
C GLU A 205 9.20 20.92 -11.31
N TYR A 206 8.54 22.07 -11.19
CA TYR A 206 9.13 23.22 -10.52
C TYR A 206 9.55 22.92 -9.08
N LEU A 207 8.66 22.31 -8.28
CA LEU A 207 8.92 22.00 -6.88
C LEU A 207 10.08 21.02 -6.71
N VAL A 208 10.13 19.99 -7.56
CA VAL A 208 11.18 18.97 -7.51
C VAL A 208 12.54 19.54 -7.92
N GLU A 209 12.63 20.31 -8.99
CA GLU A 209 13.89 20.91 -9.44
C GLU A 209 14.40 21.96 -8.45
N GLU A 210 13.50 22.78 -7.90
CA GLU A 210 13.87 23.80 -6.90
C GLU A 210 14.39 23.14 -5.61
N ALA A 211 13.69 22.13 -5.08
CA ALA A 211 14.10 21.42 -3.87
C ALA A 211 15.46 20.72 -4.09
N PHE A 212 15.60 20.02 -5.21
CA PHE A 212 16.86 19.34 -5.54
C PHE A 212 18.04 20.30 -5.63
N ALA A 213 17.86 21.47 -6.26
CA ALA A 213 18.91 22.50 -6.38
C ALA A 213 19.38 23.04 -5.01
N ARG A 214 18.52 22.94 -4.00
CA ARG A 214 18.82 23.34 -2.62
C ARG A 214 19.38 22.20 -1.75
N GLY A 215 19.50 20.98 -2.30
CA GLY A 215 19.92 19.79 -1.53
C GLY A 215 18.82 19.25 -0.62
N GLU A 216 17.55 19.49 -0.97
CA GLU A 216 16.36 19.07 -0.25
C GLU A 216 15.77 17.83 -0.94
N TYR A 217 15.54 16.75 -0.19
CA TYR A 217 15.22 15.45 -0.77
C TYR A 217 13.92 14.82 -0.28
N ASP A 218 13.35 15.26 0.82
CA ASP A 218 12.06 14.77 1.35
C ASP A 218 10.90 15.62 0.86
N PHE A 219 9.97 15.03 0.10
CA PHE A 219 8.85 15.74 -0.51
C PHE A 219 7.90 16.35 0.53
N HIS A 220 7.64 15.64 1.63
CA HIS A 220 6.74 16.13 2.67
C HIS A 220 7.40 17.21 3.53
N ARG A 221 8.62 16.96 3.99
CA ARG A 221 9.36 17.87 4.87
C ARG A 221 9.89 19.09 4.16
N ASP A 222 10.52 18.87 3.00
CA ASP A 222 11.26 19.95 2.34
C ASP A 222 10.41 20.74 1.34
N ILE A 223 9.30 20.16 0.84
CA ILE A 223 8.40 20.86 -0.06
C ILE A 223 7.12 21.25 0.69
N LEU A 224 6.29 20.30 1.13
CA LEU A 224 4.98 20.62 1.67
C LEU A 224 5.05 21.46 2.95
N LEU A 225 5.84 21.03 3.96
CA LEU A 225 5.98 21.75 5.21
C LEU A 225 6.62 23.13 5.05
N LYS A 226 7.47 23.33 4.05
CA LYS A 226 8.09 24.65 3.84
C LYS A 226 7.20 25.60 3.04
N LYS A 227 6.32 25.05 2.19
CA LYS A 227 5.56 25.84 1.21
C LYS A 227 4.05 25.92 1.47
N TYR A 228 3.50 25.31 2.54
CA TYR A 228 2.05 25.32 2.80
C TYR A 228 1.44 26.73 2.93
N ARG A 229 2.24 27.72 3.32
CA ARG A 229 1.79 29.11 3.42
C ARG A 229 1.69 29.84 2.07
N THR A 230 2.48 29.40 1.10
CA THR A 230 2.57 30.02 -0.24
C THR A 230 1.75 29.28 -1.28
N LEU A 231 1.53 27.99 -1.10
CA LEU A 231 0.69 27.17 -1.94
C LEU A 231 -0.76 27.15 -1.43
N ASN A 232 -1.71 27.11 -2.36
CA ASN A 232 -3.11 26.84 -2.05
C ASN A 232 -3.30 25.32 -1.90
N ILE A 233 -3.17 24.81 -0.67
CA ILE A 233 -3.30 23.37 -0.38
C ILE A 233 -4.68 23.11 0.21
N MET A 234 -5.42 22.16 -0.38
CA MET A 234 -6.74 21.72 0.07
C MET A 234 -6.71 20.29 0.56
N GLY A 235 -7.51 19.98 1.57
CA GLY A 235 -7.77 18.62 2.01
C GLY A 235 -9.00 18.05 1.28
N TYR A 236 -8.93 16.76 0.92
CA TYR A 236 -10.09 15.96 0.49
C TYR A 236 -10.28 14.80 1.44
N LYS A 237 -11.47 14.71 2.07
CA LYS A 237 -11.73 13.71 3.11
C LYS A 237 -12.10 12.36 2.51
N TYR A 238 -11.47 11.29 3.00
CA TYR A 238 -11.85 9.91 2.77
C TYR A 238 -12.61 9.36 3.97
N GLU A 239 -13.73 8.67 3.73
CA GLU A 239 -14.63 8.17 4.78
C GLU A 239 -14.81 6.64 4.75
N GLY A 240 -14.17 5.93 3.79
CA GLY A 240 -14.24 4.48 3.67
C GLY A 240 -13.27 3.75 4.58
N PHE A 241 -13.25 2.43 4.46
CA PHE A 241 -12.27 1.59 5.16
C PHE A 241 -10.84 1.94 4.77
N LEU A 242 -9.99 2.04 5.77
CA LEU A 242 -8.59 2.38 5.60
C LEU A 242 -7.71 1.52 6.51
N ALA A 243 -6.70 0.87 5.93
CA ALA A 243 -5.66 0.18 6.70
C ALA A 243 -4.28 0.74 6.34
N ARG A 244 -3.56 1.28 7.34
CA ARG A 244 -2.20 1.76 7.18
C ARG A 244 -1.23 0.62 7.41
N VAL A 245 -0.34 0.38 6.46
CA VAL A 245 0.64 -0.72 6.52
C VAL A 245 2.01 -0.12 6.86
N GLU A 246 2.20 0.18 8.13
CA GLU A 246 3.37 0.90 8.65
C GLU A 246 4.18 0.09 9.66
N SER A 247 3.56 -0.87 10.32
CA SER A 247 4.19 -1.79 11.27
C SER A 247 3.61 -3.20 11.12
N ILE A 248 4.23 -4.16 11.79
CA ILE A 248 3.71 -5.55 11.83
C ILE A 248 2.31 -5.58 12.45
N GLU A 249 2.11 -4.83 13.52
CA GLU A 249 0.84 -4.74 14.25
C GLU A 249 -0.26 -4.14 13.36
N SER A 250 0.01 -3.02 12.70
CA SER A 250 -0.96 -2.37 11.80
C SER A 250 -1.25 -3.20 10.55
N TYR A 251 -0.25 -3.89 10.01
CA TYR A 251 -0.44 -4.87 8.93
C TYR A 251 -1.34 -6.03 9.38
N PHE A 252 -1.09 -6.57 10.57
CA PHE A 252 -1.89 -7.65 11.16
C PHE A 252 -3.34 -7.19 11.35
N ALA A 253 -3.56 -6.09 12.04
CA ALA A 253 -4.89 -5.53 12.28
C ALA A 253 -5.66 -5.25 10.98
N GLY A 254 -5.00 -4.68 9.96
CA GLY A 254 -5.61 -4.41 8.67
C GLY A 254 -6.08 -5.66 7.94
N ASN A 255 -5.30 -6.76 7.97
CA ASN A 255 -5.73 -8.04 7.39
C ASN A 255 -6.87 -8.68 8.19
N MET A 256 -6.80 -8.64 9.54
CA MET A 256 -7.85 -9.21 10.40
C MET A 256 -9.17 -8.44 10.29
N ALA A 257 -9.13 -7.13 10.04
CA ALA A 257 -10.31 -6.32 9.79
C ALA A 257 -11.14 -6.83 8.58
N LEU A 258 -10.49 -7.45 7.61
CA LEU A 258 -11.17 -8.05 6.45
C LEU A 258 -12.06 -9.25 6.80
N LEU A 259 -11.99 -9.77 8.02
CA LEU A 259 -12.92 -10.82 8.48
C LEU A 259 -14.31 -10.25 8.77
N ASN A 260 -14.45 -8.92 8.87
CA ASN A 260 -15.74 -8.25 8.97
C ASN A 260 -16.34 -8.08 7.57
N PRO A 261 -17.56 -8.61 7.32
CA PRO A 261 -18.24 -8.47 6.02
C PRO A 261 -18.48 -7.03 5.55
N ASP A 262 -18.72 -6.09 6.47
CA ASP A 262 -18.93 -4.69 6.12
C ASP A 262 -17.65 -4.05 5.59
N VAL A 263 -16.51 -4.37 6.18
CA VAL A 263 -15.19 -3.95 5.71
C VAL A 263 -14.87 -4.52 4.33
N GLN A 264 -15.23 -5.80 4.10
CA GLN A 264 -15.07 -6.41 2.77
C GLN A 264 -15.94 -5.72 1.72
N ALA A 265 -17.20 -5.44 2.05
CA ALA A 265 -18.15 -4.81 1.14
C ALA A 265 -17.70 -3.39 0.75
N ASP A 266 -17.10 -2.64 1.68
CA ASP A 266 -16.57 -1.32 1.44
C ASP A 266 -15.28 -1.39 0.58
N LEU A 267 -14.29 -2.16 1.01
CA LEU A 267 -13.00 -2.25 0.33
C LEU A 267 -13.10 -2.91 -1.06
N PHE A 268 -13.92 -3.93 -1.22
CA PHE A 268 -14.11 -4.67 -2.47
C PHE A 268 -15.44 -4.33 -3.15
N ASN A 269 -15.74 -3.05 -3.23
CA ASN A 269 -16.94 -2.54 -3.86
C ASN A 269 -16.97 -2.93 -5.37
N PRO A 270 -18.04 -3.61 -5.85
CA PRO A 270 -18.13 -4.00 -7.27
C PRO A 270 -18.14 -2.83 -8.27
N ARG A 271 -18.47 -1.61 -7.83
CA ARG A 271 -18.45 -0.41 -8.68
C ARG A 271 -17.04 0.12 -8.91
N HIS A 272 -16.12 -0.17 -7.99
CA HIS A 272 -14.70 0.19 -8.04
C HIS A 272 -13.87 -1.06 -7.72
N PRO A 273 -13.76 -2.01 -8.68
CA PRO A 273 -13.11 -3.30 -8.44
C PRO A 273 -11.60 -3.13 -8.20
N ILE A 274 -11.07 -3.89 -7.25
CA ILE A 274 -9.63 -3.98 -7.05
C ILE A 274 -9.08 -5.09 -7.93
N TYR A 275 -8.26 -4.72 -8.89
CA TYR A 275 -7.57 -5.65 -9.79
C TYR A 275 -6.30 -6.19 -9.13
N THR A 276 -5.90 -7.40 -9.52
CA THR A 276 -4.65 -8.04 -9.06
C THR A 276 -4.18 -9.05 -10.07
N LYS A 277 -2.92 -9.49 -9.96
CA LYS A 277 -2.37 -10.55 -10.80
C LYS A 277 -3.22 -11.81 -10.73
N VAL A 278 -3.76 -12.23 -11.86
CA VAL A 278 -4.47 -13.51 -11.99
C VAL A 278 -3.46 -14.66 -11.91
N LYS A 279 -3.82 -15.70 -11.18
CA LYS A 279 -3.12 -16.98 -11.13
C LYS A 279 -4.11 -18.10 -11.35
N ASP A 280 -3.73 -19.05 -12.20
CA ASP A 280 -4.53 -20.24 -12.50
C ASP A 280 -4.33 -21.26 -11.37
N GLU A 281 -5.01 -21.04 -10.25
CA GLU A 281 -5.06 -21.97 -9.13
C GLU A 281 -6.41 -22.68 -9.12
N VAL A 282 -6.43 -23.91 -8.61
CA VAL A 282 -7.68 -24.66 -8.41
C VAL A 282 -8.46 -24.10 -7.23
N ALA A 283 -9.75 -24.43 -7.15
CA ALA A 283 -10.56 -24.05 -5.99
C ALA A 283 -9.99 -24.62 -4.68
N ALA A 284 -10.22 -23.95 -3.57
CA ALA A 284 -9.82 -24.44 -2.25
C ALA A 284 -10.56 -25.75 -1.93
N ARG A 285 -9.82 -26.74 -1.40
CA ARG A 285 -10.34 -28.05 -1.02
C ARG A 285 -10.36 -28.21 0.51
N TYR A 286 -11.48 -28.68 1.01
CA TYR A 286 -11.68 -29.00 2.42
C TYR A 286 -11.87 -30.49 2.59
N SER A 287 -11.14 -31.11 3.52
CA SER A 287 -11.36 -32.50 3.89
C SER A 287 -12.63 -32.69 4.73
N VAL A 288 -13.06 -33.94 4.91
CA VAL A 288 -14.23 -34.24 5.77
C VAL A 288 -14.03 -33.83 7.22
N SER A 289 -12.76 -33.83 7.69
CA SER A 289 -12.39 -33.44 9.06
C SER A 289 -12.09 -31.94 9.21
N ALA A 290 -12.07 -31.17 8.12
CA ALA A 290 -11.76 -29.75 8.16
C ALA A 290 -12.81 -28.96 8.94
N GLN A 291 -12.35 -28.03 9.78
CA GLN A 291 -13.20 -27.09 10.52
C GLN A 291 -12.73 -25.67 10.20
N VAL A 292 -13.53 -24.93 9.44
CA VAL A 292 -13.20 -23.56 9.04
C VAL A 292 -14.29 -22.61 9.52
N LYS A 293 -13.91 -21.58 10.27
CA LYS A 293 -14.83 -20.59 10.82
C LYS A 293 -14.24 -19.20 10.72
N ASN A 294 -15.07 -18.22 10.32
CA ASN A 294 -14.73 -16.80 10.21
C ASN A 294 -13.34 -16.55 9.61
N SER A 295 -13.06 -17.11 8.42
CA SER A 295 -11.74 -17.08 7.82
C SER A 295 -11.82 -16.79 6.32
N LEU A 296 -10.84 -16.08 5.79
CA LEU A 296 -10.64 -15.90 4.35
C LEU A 296 -9.68 -16.98 3.85
N VAL A 297 -10.13 -17.77 2.89
CA VAL A 297 -9.32 -18.86 2.31
C VAL A 297 -9.25 -18.66 0.80
N ALA A 298 -8.05 -18.40 0.30
CA ALA A 298 -7.82 -18.17 -1.12
C ALA A 298 -7.73 -19.47 -1.93
N ASP A 299 -7.69 -19.34 -3.25
CA ASP A 299 -7.60 -20.44 -4.21
C ASP A 299 -6.40 -21.34 -3.96
N GLY A 300 -6.50 -22.60 -4.35
CA GLY A 300 -5.43 -23.61 -4.23
C GLY A 300 -5.16 -24.12 -2.83
N CYS A 301 -5.86 -23.63 -1.80
CA CYS A 301 -5.68 -24.12 -0.44
C CYS A 301 -6.21 -25.54 -0.24
N VAL A 302 -5.50 -26.33 0.59
CA VAL A 302 -5.95 -27.64 1.04
C VAL A 302 -6.04 -27.62 2.56
N ILE A 303 -7.26 -27.75 3.09
CA ILE A 303 -7.51 -27.65 4.52
C ILE A 303 -7.98 -29.02 5.06
N GLU A 304 -7.19 -29.59 5.96
CA GLU A 304 -7.48 -30.87 6.60
C GLU A 304 -7.55 -30.75 8.15
N GLY A 305 -7.17 -29.57 8.67
CA GLY A 305 -7.19 -29.21 10.09
C GLY A 305 -8.26 -28.19 10.45
N GLN A 306 -8.03 -27.44 11.53
CA GLN A 306 -8.90 -26.38 12.04
C GLN A 306 -8.33 -25.00 11.70
N VAL A 307 -9.17 -24.11 11.18
CA VAL A 307 -8.81 -22.71 10.87
C VAL A 307 -9.92 -21.80 11.38
N GLU A 308 -9.59 -20.85 12.25
CA GLU A 308 -10.54 -19.89 12.80
C GLU A 308 -9.94 -18.47 12.84
N ASN A 309 -10.76 -17.48 12.53
CA ASN A 309 -10.38 -16.06 12.51
C ASN A 309 -9.04 -15.80 11.80
N SER A 310 -8.85 -16.35 10.61
CA SER A 310 -7.56 -16.33 9.94
C SER A 310 -7.65 -15.97 8.45
N VAL A 311 -6.55 -15.47 7.90
CA VAL A 311 -6.43 -15.12 6.48
C VAL A 311 -5.39 -16.04 5.83
N LEU A 312 -5.84 -16.95 4.96
CA LEU A 312 -5.01 -17.89 4.23
C LEU A 312 -4.88 -17.46 2.77
N PHE A 313 -3.66 -17.25 2.33
CA PHE A 313 -3.34 -16.92 0.95
C PHE A 313 -3.30 -18.19 0.07
N ARG A 314 -3.11 -18.00 -1.22
CA ARG A 314 -3.17 -19.07 -2.24
C ARG A 314 -2.22 -20.23 -1.92
N GLY A 315 -2.71 -21.45 -2.15
CA GLY A 315 -1.90 -22.66 -2.10
C GLY A 315 -1.37 -23.03 -0.70
N VAL A 316 -2.03 -22.59 0.35
CA VAL A 316 -1.70 -22.97 1.74
C VAL A 316 -2.18 -24.38 2.00
N HIS A 317 -1.34 -25.19 2.64
CA HIS A 317 -1.64 -26.58 3.01
C HIS A 317 -1.69 -26.72 4.54
N VAL A 318 -2.85 -27.05 5.07
CA VAL A 318 -3.07 -27.28 6.51
C VAL A 318 -3.37 -28.77 6.72
N LYS A 319 -2.41 -29.50 7.30
CA LYS A 319 -2.51 -30.95 7.49
C LYS A 319 -3.40 -31.35 8.68
N PRO A 320 -3.76 -32.66 8.80
CA PRO A 320 -4.63 -33.14 9.87
C PRO A 320 -4.12 -32.82 11.27
N GLY A 321 -5.02 -32.47 12.18
CA GLY A 321 -4.69 -32.11 13.56
C GLY A 321 -4.05 -30.74 13.76
N ALA A 322 -3.67 -30.02 12.68
CA ALA A 322 -3.20 -28.65 12.76
C ALA A 322 -4.34 -27.71 13.15
N ARG A 323 -4.05 -26.71 13.98
CA ARG A 323 -4.98 -25.70 14.48
C ARG A 323 -4.41 -24.33 14.29
N ILE A 324 -5.12 -23.48 13.57
CA ILE A 324 -4.71 -22.11 13.22
C ILE A 324 -5.77 -21.15 13.71
N PHE A 325 -5.35 -20.21 14.57
CA PHE A 325 -6.21 -19.16 15.13
C PHE A 325 -5.59 -17.81 14.87
N ASN A 326 -6.43 -16.79 14.62
CA ASN A 326 -6.05 -15.39 14.58
C ASN A 326 -4.73 -15.15 13.81
N SER A 327 -4.56 -15.78 12.64
CA SER A 327 -3.25 -15.83 11.97
C SER A 327 -3.35 -15.45 10.49
N ILE A 328 -2.22 -15.00 9.95
CA ILE A 328 -2.07 -14.66 8.52
C ILE A 328 -1.06 -15.62 7.92
N ILE A 329 -1.52 -16.48 7.01
CA ILE A 329 -0.70 -17.51 6.39
C ILE A 329 -0.52 -17.18 4.91
N MET A 330 0.70 -16.77 4.51
CA MET A 330 0.96 -16.36 3.15
C MET A 330 1.16 -17.54 2.21
N GLN A 331 1.18 -17.21 0.92
CA GLN A 331 1.16 -18.14 -0.21
C GLN A 331 2.16 -19.29 -0.09
N GLY A 332 1.65 -20.51 -0.35
CA GLY A 332 2.46 -21.72 -0.43
C GLY A 332 3.09 -22.17 0.89
N ALA A 333 2.55 -21.71 2.03
CA ALA A 333 2.98 -22.22 3.32
C ALA A 333 2.43 -23.63 3.59
N GLU A 334 3.24 -24.47 4.21
CA GLU A 334 2.90 -25.83 4.62
C GLU A 334 2.85 -25.92 6.14
N ILE A 335 1.71 -26.27 6.70
CA ILE A 335 1.50 -26.46 8.13
C ILE A 335 1.29 -27.95 8.38
N ASP A 336 2.29 -28.57 9.00
CA ASP A 336 2.33 -30.00 9.23
C ASP A 336 1.35 -30.44 10.34
N GLU A 337 1.32 -31.78 10.60
CA GLU A 337 0.37 -32.39 11.53
C GLU A 337 0.54 -31.89 12.96
N ASN A 338 -0.59 -31.73 13.67
CA ASN A 338 -0.64 -31.34 15.09
C ASN A 338 0.10 -30.04 15.44
N VAL A 339 0.24 -29.13 14.48
CA VAL A 339 0.79 -27.78 14.69
C VAL A 339 -0.27 -26.90 15.34
N LEU A 340 0.14 -26.00 16.25
CA LEU A 340 -0.70 -24.95 16.81
C LEU A 340 -0.11 -23.58 16.46
N LEU A 341 -0.89 -22.75 15.76
CA LEU A 341 -0.56 -21.37 15.45
C LEU A 341 -1.64 -20.44 16.02
N ASP A 342 -1.21 -19.40 16.74
CA ASP A 342 -2.10 -18.36 17.26
C ASP A 342 -1.39 -17.00 17.24
N HIS A 343 -2.01 -15.98 16.60
CA HIS A 343 -1.41 -14.66 16.35
C HIS A 343 -0.04 -14.74 15.65
N VAL A 344 0.00 -15.48 14.53
CA VAL A 344 1.22 -15.73 13.75
C VAL A 344 1.06 -15.21 12.32
N ILE A 345 2.11 -14.62 11.80
CA ILE A 345 2.25 -14.25 10.38
C ILE A 345 3.31 -15.17 9.77
N LEU A 346 2.89 -16.10 8.91
CA LEU A 346 3.81 -16.89 8.10
C LEU A 346 4.00 -16.23 6.73
N ASP A 347 5.22 -15.88 6.40
CA ASP A 347 5.54 -15.37 5.06
C ASP A 347 5.54 -16.51 4.03
N LYS A 348 5.72 -16.20 2.76
CA LYS A 348 5.60 -17.13 1.62
C LYS A 348 6.54 -18.33 1.74
N GLY A 349 5.99 -19.50 1.45
CA GLY A 349 6.77 -20.73 1.38
C GLY A 349 7.36 -21.19 2.72
N VAL A 350 6.80 -20.74 3.83
CA VAL A 350 7.18 -21.20 5.17
C VAL A 350 6.68 -22.63 5.37
N LYS A 351 7.51 -23.45 6.03
CA LYS A 351 7.14 -24.80 6.44
C LYS A 351 7.23 -24.94 7.96
N ILE A 352 6.13 -25.32 8.59
CA ILE A 352 6.06 -25.61 10.02
C ILE A 352 6.03 -27.11 10.22
N LEU A 353 7.04 -27.63 10.94
CA LEU A 353 7.23 -29.06 11.19
C LEU A 353 6.20 -29.64 12.19
N PRO A 354 5.94 -30.95 12.19
CA PRO A 354 4.92 -31.55 13.02
C PRO A 354 5.05 -31.24 14.52
N GLY A 355 3.91 -30.98 15.19
CA GLY A 355 3.83 -30.81 16.64
C GLY A 355 4.35 -29.45 17.16
N ARG A 356 4.71 -28.52 16.30
CA ARG A 356 5.17 -27.19 16.71
C ARG A 356 4.02 -26.33 17.24
N THR A 357 4.33 -25.48 18.22
CA THR A 357 3.42 -24.47 18.77
C THR A 357 4.05 -23.10 18.69
N LEU A 358 3.37 -22.17 18.02
CA LEU A 358 3.75 -20.76 17.94
C LEU A 358 2.57 -19.92 18.39
N GLN A 359 2.78 -19.11 19.44
CA GLN A 359 1.74 -18.24 20.01
C GLN A 359 2.28 -16.82 20.21
N GLY A 360 1.69 -15.86 19.53
CA GLY A 360 1.90 -14.42 19.70
C GLY A 360 0.74 -13.78 20.44
N TYR A 361 0.62 -12.45 20.27
CA TYR A 361 -0.48 -11.63 20.79
C TYR A 361 -0.90 -10.59 19.73
N ASP A 362 -2.09 -10.01 19.86
CA ASP A 362 -2.56 -8.95 18.94
C ASP A 362 -1.56 -7.79 18.84
N SER A 363 -0.98 -7.37 19.99
CA SER A 363 0.01 -6.30 20.05
C SER A 363 1.43 -6.75 19.64
N PHE A 364 1.66 -8.04 19.47
CA PHE A 364 2.95 -8.60 19.12
C PHE A 364 2.82 -9.96 18.39
N PRO A 365 2.34 -9.96 17.15
CA PRO A 365 2.25 -11.20 16.37
C PRO A 365 3.65 -11.73 16.03
N ILE A 366 3.80 -13.06 16.05
CA ILE A 366 5.05 -13.73 15.67
C ILE A 366 5.16 -13.73 14.14
N VAL A 367 6.29 -13.27 13.61
CA VAL A 367 6.56 -13.30 12.16
C VAL A 367 7.60 -14.36 11.82
N ILE A 368 7.26 -15.29 10.92
CA ILE A 368 8.21 -16.24 10.33
C ILE A 368 8.53 -15.80 8.91
N ARG A 369 9.81 -15.64 8.63
CA ARG A 369 10.34 -15.12 7.35
C ARG A 369 10.11 -16.08 6.19
N LYS A 370 10.09 -15.52 5.00
CA LYS A 370 9.95 -16.23 3.73
C LYS A 370 10.89 -17.43 3.62
N ASN A 371 10.35 -18.58 3.18
CA ASN A 371 11.06 -19.85 2.93
C ASN A 371 11.77 -20.43 4.15
N GLN A 372 11.40 -20.05 5.36
CA GLN A 372 11.94 -20.68 6.57
C GLN A 372 11.21 -21.99 6.90
N THR A 373 11.95 -22.92 7.52
CA THR A 373 11.41 -24.14 8.14
C THR A 373 11.60 -24.03 9.66
N VAL A 374 10.53 -24.25 10.43
CA VAL A 374 10.49 -24.13 11.89
C VAL A 374 10.05 -25.43 12.53
#